data_587a314fe89ae2ea083c935c6a734b0f
#
_entry.id   587a314fe89ae2ea083c935c6a734b0f
#
_cell.length_a   1.000
_cell.length_b   1.000
_cell.length_c   1.000
_cell.angle_alpha   90.00
_cell.angle_beta   90.00
_cell.angle_gamma   90.00
#
_symmetry.space_group_name_H-M   'P 1'
#
loop_
_entity.id
_entity.type
_entity.pdbx_description
1 polymer ?
#
loop_
_entity_poly.entity_id
_entity_poly.type
_entity_poly.pdbx_seq_one_letter_code
_entity_poly.pdbx_strand_id
1 'polypeptide(L)'
;NRKNNMNYVVTILTEKYLYRVNIEGGIKYTLGSGKKDLFPMSELGIDGQLGMFFNEKKQVLKLTAKTIPLSVKEINEEARLVHICGYPKMEVSFTRDTGEYPESYAIPYECQIHIGRSKKNDIVLNESYVSRNHLLITAEKGRIRIEDLESTYGTYLNGSPVKKAML
;
A
#
# COMPACT_ATOMS: atom_id res chain seq x y z
N ASN A 1 16.55 -10.28 -27.23
CA ASN A 1 16.55 -10.65 -25.81
C ASN A 1 15.79 -9.62 -24.99
N ARG A 2 14.52 -9.87 -24.79
CA ARG A 2 13.74 -9.09 -23.82
C ARG A 2 14.29 -9.41 -22.43
N LYS A 3 14.94 -8.44 -21.80
CA LYS A 3 15.11 -8.48 -20.36
C LYS A 3 13.70 -8.47 -19.76
N ASN A 4 13.33 -9.55 -19.07
CA ASN A 4 12.15 -9.51 -18.23
C ASN A 4 12.41 -8.50 -17.12
N ASN A 5 11.80 -7.34 -17.21
CA ASN A 5 11.85 -6.37 -16.14
C ASN A 5 11.17 -6.96 -14.90
N MET A 6 11.74 -6.71 -13.76
CA MET A 6 11.14 -7.14 -12.49
C MET A 6 9.95 -6.26 -12.14
N ASN A 7 9.00 -6.85 -11.45
CA ASN A 7 7.83 -6.16 -10.93
C ASN A 7 8.04 -5.81 -9.45
N TYR A 8 7.47 -4.68 -9.05
CA TYR A 8 7.53 -4.16 -7.70
C TYR A 8 6.15 -3.74 -7.25
N VAL A 9 5.91 -3.87 -5.97
CA VAL A 9 4.71 -3.34 -5.32
C VAL A 9 5.12 -2.09 -4.56
N VAL A 10 4.51 -0.97 -4.89
CA VAL A 10 4.68 0.30 -4.16
C VAL A 10 3.48 0.50 -3.27
N THR A 11 3.72 0.69 -1.98
CA THR A 11 2.70 1.01 -0.99
C THR A 11 2.76 2.50 -0.68
N ILE A 12 1.63 3.17 -0.81
CA ILE A 12 1.48 4.58 -0.49
C ILE A 12 0.50 4.68 0.67
N LEU A 13 0.96 5.28 1.75
CA LEU A 13 0.23 5.40 2.99
C LEU A 13 0.02 6.86 3.35
N THR A 14 -1.23 7.24 3.58
CA THR A 14 -1.62 8.55 4.10
C THR A 14 -2.34 8.38 5.46
N GLU A 15 -2.78 9.45 6.06
CA GLU A 15 -3.56 9.36 7.30
C GLU A 15 -4.88 8.61 7.14
N LYS A 16 -5.44 8.58 5.92
CA LYS A 16 -6.76 8.00 5.64
C LYS A 16 -6.75 6.83 4.67
N TYR A 17 -5.73 6.72 3.82
CA TYR A 17 -5.73 5.78 2.70
C TYR A 17 -4.48 4.93 2.65
N LEU A 18 -4.67 3.69 2.25
CA LEU A 18 -3.62 2.75 1.91
C LEU A 18 -3.79 2.38 0.43
N TYR A 19 -2.76 2.64 -0.38
CA TYR A 19 -2.73 2.25 -1.79
C TYR A 19 -1.59 1.30 -2.05
N ARG A 20 -1.83 0.36 -2.94
CA ARG A 20 -0.81 -0.56 -3.45
C ARG A 20 -0.85 -0.53 -4.96
N VAL A 21 0.29 -0.25 -5.57
CA VAL A 21 0.46 -0.12 -7.02
C VAL A 21 1.49 -1.11 -7.50
N ASN A 22 1.16 -1.87 -8.52
CA ASN A 22 2.13 -2.74 -9.19
C ASN A 22 2.83 -1.93 -10.28
N ILE A 23 4.15 -1.88 -10.22
CA ILE A 23 4.97 -1.19 -11.20
C ILE A 23 6.03 -2.15 -11.77
N GLU A 24 6.41 -1.90 -13.00
CA GLU A 24 7.52 -2.59 -13.66
C GLU A 24 8.76 -1.70 -13.60
N GLY A 25 9.91 -2.29 -13.29
CA GLY A 25 11.18 -1.57 -13.28
C GLY A 25 11.49 -0.98 -14.66
N GLY A 26 12.09 0.19 -14.69
CA GLY A 26 12.45 0.89 -15.93
C GLY A 26 11.31 1.63 -16.62
N ILE A 27 10.10 1.61 -16.08
CA ILE A 27 8.93 2.31 -16.62
C ILE A 27 8.51 3.44 -15.68
N LYS A 28 8.16 4.57 -16.27
CA LYS A 28 7.69 5.75 -15.55
C LYS A 28 6.19 5.69 -15.33
N TYR A 29 5.77 5.86 -14.07
CA TYR A 29 4.36 5.90 -13.67
C TYR A 29 4.03 7.23 -13.01
N THR A 30 2.78 7.65 -13.14
CA THR A 30 2.29 8.86 -12.48
C THR A 30 1.01 8.59 -11.72
N LEU A 31 0.88 9.23 -10.56
CA LEU A 31 -0.33 9.25 -9.75
C LEU A 31 -0.80 10.70 -9.65
N GLY A 32 -2.05 10.95 -9.96
CA GLY A 32 -2.58 12.32 -9.93
C GLY A 32 -4.02 12.38 -10.41
N SER A 33 -4.50 13.58 -10.69
CA SER A 33 -5.86 13.84 -11.16
C SER A 33 -6.07 13.70 -12.67
N GLY A 34 -5.01 13.42 -13.43
CA GLY A 34 -5.06 13.26 -14.89
C GLY A 34 -5.68 11.93 -15.32
N LYS A 35 -6.22 11.88 -16.54
CA LYS A 35 -6.83 10.67 -17.10
C LYS A 35 -5.86 9.51 -17.31
N LYS A 36 -4.56 9.79 -17.38
CA LYS A 36 -3.49 8.80 -17.55
C LYS A 36 -2.85 8.38 -16.24
N ASP A 37 -3.27 8.99 -15.14
CA ASP A 37 -2.71 8.66 -13.84
C ASP A 37 -3.33 7.36 -13.31
N LEU A 38 -2.52 6.56 -12.62
CA LEU A 38 -2.95 5.28 -12.06
C LEU A 38 -4.01 5.45 -10.96
N PHE A 39 -3.92 6.54 -10.20
CA PHE A 39 -4.85 6.85 -9.12
C PHE A 39 -5.17 8.33 -9.05
N PRO A 40 -6.41 8.69 -8.71
CA PRO A 40 -6.78 10.09 -8.49
C PRO A 40 -6.16 10.61 -7.18
N MET A 41 -5.18 11.48 -7.30
CA MET A 41 -4.53 12.11 -6.14
C MET A 41 -5.45 13.02 -5.33
N SER A 42 -6.57 13.44 -5.92
CA SER A 42 -7.59 14.20 -5.22
C SER A 42 -8.16 13.45 -4.01
N GLU A 43 -8.27 12.13 -4.08
CA GLU A 43 -8.68 11.29 -2.94
C GLU A 43 -7.65 11.27 -1.81
N LEU A 44 -6.38 11.49 -2.15
CA LEU A 44 -5.31 11.59 -1.17
C LEU A 44 -5.27 12.96 -0.47
N GLY A 45 -6.09 13.91 -0.89
CA GLY A 45 -6.05 15.28 -0.40
C GLY A 45 -4.80 16.05 -0.83
N ILE A 46 -4.11 15.58 -1.87
CA ILE A 46 -2.91 16.20 -2.43
C ILE A 46 -3.26 16.77 -3.78
N ASP A 47 -2.97 18.06 -3.96
CA ASP A 47 -3.10 18.72 -5.25
C ASP A 47 -1.78 18.60 -6.01
N GLY A 48 -1.82 17.88 -7.13
CA GLY A 48 -0.64 17.69 -7.97
C GLY A 48 -0.45 16.26 -8.47
N GLN A 49 0.75 15.98 -8.95
CA GLN A 49 1.12 14.71 -9.54
C GLN A 49 2.40 14.16 -8.92
N LEU A 50 2.38 12.89 -8.58
CA LEU A 50 3.54 12.14 -8.10
C LEU A 50 4.02 11.19 -9.21
N GLY A 51 5.27 11.31 -9.61
CA GLY A 51 5.92 10.40 -10.53
C GLY A 51 6.73 9.34 -9.82
N MET A 52 6.72 8.12 -10.33
CA MET A 52 7.47 6.99 -9.79
C MET A 52 8.24 6.27 -10.90
N PHE A 53 9.47 5.92 -10.60
CA PHE A 53 10.33 5.16 -11.50
C PHE A 53 11.26 4.28 -10.68
N PHE A 54 11.24 2.98 -10.92
CA PHE A 54 12.19 2.08 -10.26
C PHE A 54 13.42 1.88 -11.14
N ASN A 55 14.57 2.32 -10.64
CA ASN A 55 15.85 2.14 -11.30
C ASN A 55 16.46 0.81 -10.88
N GLU A 56 16.43 -0.17 -11.79
CA GLU A 56 16.90 -1.53 -11.49
C GLU A 56 18.42 -1.62 -11.31
N LYS A 57 19.19 -0.77 -11.98
CA LYS A 57 20.65 -0.75 -11.83
C LYS A 57 21.07 -0.28 -10.44
N LYS A 58 20.39 0.75 -9.93
CA LYS A 58 20.66 1.33 -8.61
C LYS A 58 19.85 0.70 -7.50
N GLN A 59 18.81 -0.09 -7.83
CA GLN A 59 17.84 -0.66 -6.88
C GLN A 59 17.19 0.43 -6.00
N VAL A 60 16.73 1.49 -6.62
CA VAL A 60 16.07 2.60 -5.94
C VAL A 60 14.74 2.95 -6.62
N LEU A 61 13.74 3.25 -5.79
CA LEU A 61 12.50 3.87 -6.25
C LEU A 61 12.71 5.39 -6.29
N LYS A 62 12.68 5.95 -7.48
CA LYS A 62 12.78 7.39 -7.69
C LYS A 62 11.42 8.03 -7.71
N LEU A 63 11.28 9.11 -6.94
CA LEU A 63 10.06 9.91 -6.83
C LEU A 63 10.30 11.29 -7.44
N THR A 64 9.32 11.77 -8.20
CA THR A 64 9.35 13.12 -8.79
C THR A 64 8.01 13.80 -8.56
N ALA A 65 8.03 15.10 -8.32
CA ALA A 65 6.84 15.91 -8.20
C ALA A 65 7.14 17.35 -8.59
N LYS A 66 6.15 18.02 -9.18
CA LYS A 66 6.29 19.45 -9.55
C LYS A 66 5.78 20.36 -8.44
N THR A 67 4.63 20.01 -7.84
CA THR A 67 3.92 20.85 -6.87
C THR A 67 3.94 20.28 -5.45
N ILE A 68 4.16 18.99 -5.32
CA ILE A 68 4.26 18.32 -4.03
C ILE A 68 5.69 18.51 -3.49
N PRO A 69 5.89 19.11 -2.31
CA PRO A 69 7.21 19.32 -1.74
C PRO A 69 7.78 18.01 -1.19
N LEU A 70 8.50 17.26 -2.00
CA LEU A 70 9.11 15.99 -1.59
C LEU A 70 10.32 16.23 -0.70
N SER A 71 10.29 15.69 0.52
CA SER A 71 11.45 15.67 1.41
C SER A 71 12.43 14.55 1.06
N VAL A 72 11.96 13.50 0.40
CA VAL A 72 12.77 12.38 -0.08
C VAL A 72 12.45 12.12 -1.54
N LYS A 73 13.47 11.99 -2.37
CA LYS A 73 13.34 11.76 -3.82
C LYS A 73 13.76 10.36 -4.26
N GLU A 74 14.44 9.62 -3.42
CA GLU A 74 14.85 8.23 -3.70
C GLU A 74 14.69 7.37 -2.45
N ILE A 75 14.11 6.18 -2.64
CA ILE A 75 13.97 5.17 -1.60
C ILE A 75 14.81 3.96 -2.03
N ASN A 76 15.80 3.60 -1.23
CA ASN A 76 16.80 2.59 -1.56
C ASN A 76 16.77 1.35 -0.66
N GLU A 77 15.81 1.28 0.25
CA GLU A 77 15.66 0.16 1.17
C GLU A 77 14.30 -0.48 0.98
N GLU A 78 14.29 -1.77 0.62
CA GLU A 78 13.08 -2.55 0.42
C GLU A 78 12.29 -2.71 1.73
N ALA A 79 10.97 -2.66 1.63
CA ALA A 79 10.01 -2.83 2.73
C ALA A 79 10.08 -1.76 3.84
N ARG A 80 10.88 -0.72 3.66
CA ARG A 80 10.93 0.39 4.62
C ARG A 80 9.95 1.49 4.23
N LEU A 81 9.10 1.89 5.16
CA LEU A 81 8.27 3.09 5.01
C LEU A 81 9.11 4.35 5.17
N VAL A 82 9.05 5.19 4.16
CA VAL A 82 9.79 6.46 4.13
C VAL A 82 8.80 7.62 3.99
N HIS A 83 8.87 8.55 4.90
CA HIS A 83 8.09 9.78 4.87
C HIS A 83 8.59 10.69 3.75
N ILE A 84 7.73 11.03 2.79
CA ILE A 84 8.13 11.76 1.59
C ILE A 84 7.66 13.21 1.53
N CYS A 85 6.62 13.58 2.30
CA CYS A 85 6.15 14.96 2.35
C CYS A 85 5.48 15.28 3.68
N GLY A 86 5.49 16.58 4.06
CA GLY A 86 5.05 17.03 5.38
C GLY A 86 3.53 17.14 5.53
N TYR A 87 2.81 17.55 4.47
CA TYR A 87 1.36 17.73 4.53
C TYR A 87 0.74 17.59 3.14
N PRO A 88 -0.33 16.77 2.99
CA PRO A 88 -0.67 15.73 3.96
C PRO A 88 0.47 14.74 4.13
N LYS A 89 0.54 14.12 5.30
CA LYS A 89 1.58 13.11 5.55
C LYS A 89 1.44 11.97 4.56
N MET A 90 2.54 11.66 3.91
CA MET A 90 2.59 10.55 2.95
C MET A 90 3.85 9.73 3.16
N GLU A 91 3.66 8.44 3.33
CA GLU A 91 4.75 7.49 3.45
C GLU A 91 4.70 6.51 2.27
N VAL A 92 5.85 6.13 1.78
CA VAL A 92 5.98 5.23 0.63
C VAL A 92 6.98 4.14 0.95
N SER A 93 6.67 2.94 0.52
CA SER A 93 7.59 1.81 0.53
C SER A 93 7.49 1.04 -0.77
N PHE A 94 8.50 0.23 -1.08
CA PHE A 94 8.43 -0.71 -2.17
C PHE A 94 8.92 -2.09 -1.73
N THR A 95 8.40 -3.12 -2.38
CA THR A 95 8.88 -4.49 -2.27
C THR A 95 8.93 -5.12 -3.66
N ARG A 96 9.76 -6.14 -3.84
CA ARG A 96 9.70 -6.95 -5.05
C ARG A 96 8.39 -7.71 -5.10
N ASP A 97 7.80 -7.76 -6.28
CA ASP A 97 6.65 -8.62 -6.50
C ASP A 97 7.15 -10.02 -6.85
N THR A 98 7.13 -10.89 -5.87
CA THR A 98 7.55 -12.30 -6.02
C THR A 98 6.38 -13.21 -6.39
N GLY A 99 5.17 -12.63 -6.59
CA GLY A 99 3.93 -13.38 -6.75
C GLY A 99 3.36 -13.89 -5.43
N GLU A 100 4.05 -13.66 -4.32
CA GLU A 100 3.57 -13.95 -2.97
C GLU A 100 2.98 -12.70 -2.34
N TYR A 101 2.07 -12.88 -1.38
CA TYR A 101 1.53 -11.76 -0.62
C TYR A 101 2.62 -11.20 0.31
N PRO A 102 2.71 -9.87 0.47
CA PRO A 102 3.66 -9.31 1.40
C PRO A 102 3.36 -9.79 2.83
N GLU A 103 4.41 -10.09 3.57
CA GLU A 103 4.30 -10.53 4.96
C GLU A 103 3.87 -9.41 5.91
N SER A 104 4.04 -8.16 5.50
CA SER A 104 3.70 -7.00 6.32
C SER A 104 3.01 -5.90 5.53
N TYR A 105 2.10 -5.21 6.20
CA TYR A 105 1.40 -4.04 5.72
C TYR A 105 1.54 -2.92 6.74
N ALA A 106 1.77 -1.71 6.27
CA ALA A 106 1.73 -0.55 7.13
C ALA A 106 0.27 -0.11 7.34
N ILE A 107 -0.05 0.28 8.56
CA ILE A 107 -1.40 0.72 8.93
C ILE A 107 -1.36 2.21 9.24
N PRO A 108 -2.20 3.04 8.59
CA PRO A 108 -2.32 4.45 8.91
C PRO A 108 -2.75 4.70 10.37
N TYR A 109 -2.42 5.86 10.89
CA TYR A 109 -2.75 6.25 12.26
C TYR A 109 -4.25 6.26 12.55
N GLU A 110 -5.04 6.67 11.58
CA GLU A 110 -6.52 6.60 11.62
C GLU A 110 -7.03 6.04 10.28
N CYS A 111 -7.64 4.87 10.32
CA CYS A 111 -8.20 4.25 9.11
C CYS A 111 -9.09 3.05 9.46
N GLN A 112 -9.83 2.62 8.45
CA GLN A 112 -10.44 1.30 8.39
C GLN A 112 -9.89 0.56 7.18
N ILE A 113 -9.40 -0.65 7.38
CA ILE A 113 -8.87 -1.50 6.32
C ILE A 113 -9.69 -2.77 6.25
N HIS A 114 -10.35 -2.97 5.12
CA HIS A 114 -11.12 -4.19 4.83
C HIS A 114 -10.22 -5.18 4.12
N ILE A 115 -10.20 -6.40 4.62
CA ILE A 115 -9.39 -7.49 4.06
C ILE A 115 -10.30 -8.66 3.70
N GLY A 116 -10.15 -9.19 2.51
CA GLY A 116 -10.93 -10.32 2.06
C GLY A 116 -10.69 -10.68 0.60
N ARG A 117 -11.42 -11.68 0.13
CA ARG A 117 -11.27 -12.19 -1.24
C ARG A 117 -11.95 -11.30 -2.29
N SER A 118 -12.99 -10.56 -1.91
CA SER A 118 -13.68 -9.64 -2.83
C SER A 118 -12.75 -8.51 -3.27
N LYS A 119 -12.82 -8.16 -4.54
CA LYS A 119 -12.08 -7.04 -5.12
C LYS A 119 -12.47 -5.67 -4.54
N LYS A 120 -13.56 -5.60 -3.77
CA LYS A 120 -14.00 -4.38 -3.08
C LYS A 120 -13.22 -4.10 -1.79
N ASN A 121 -12.43 -5.05 -1.32
CA ASN A 121 -11.61 -4.86 -0.12
C ASN A 121 -10.39 -3.98 -0.41
N ASP A 122 -9.89 -3.34 0.62
CA ASP A 122 -8.64 -2.56 0.54
C ASP A 122 -7.43 -3.47 0.32
N ILE A 123 -7.42 -4.60 1.01
CA ILE A 123 -6.43 -5.66 0.79
C ILE A 123 -7.18 -6.90 0.27
N VAL A 124 -6.86 -7.29 -0.95
CA VAL A 124 -7.47 -8.44 -1.59
C VAL A 124 -6.56 -9.66 -1.45
N LEU A 125 -7.05 -10.68 -0.76
CA LEU A 125 -6.39 -11.96 -0.62
C LEU A 125 -7.17 -13.01 -1.44
N ASN A 126 -6.71 -13.29 -2.65
CA ASN A 126 -7.42 -14.15 -3.60
C ASN A 126 -7.15 -15.64 -3.34
N GLU A 127 -7.52 -16.09 -2.14
CA GLU A 127 -7.40 -17.49 -1.74
C GLU A 127 -8.78 -18.06 -1.41
N SER A 128 -8.99 -19.33 -1.75
CA SER A 128 -10.29 -19.98 -1.57
C SER A 128 -10.75 -20.06 -0.12
N TYR A 129 -9.81 -20.10 0.82
CA TYR A 129 -10.09 -20.14 2.26
C TYR A 129 -10.29 -18.76 2.89
N VAL A 130 -10.14 -17.69 2.12
CA VAL A 130 -10.43 -16.33 2.59
C VAL A 130 -11.85 -15.97 2.19
N SER A 131 -12.66 -15.54 3.15
CA SER A 131 -14.03 -15.07 2.90
C SER A 131 -14.04 -13.77 2.11
N ARG A 132 -15.12 -13.51 1.39
CA ARG A 132 -15.26 -12.27 0.58
C ARG A 132 -15.02 -11.02 1.42
N ASN A 133 -15.67 -10.96 2.58
CA ASN A 133 -15.45 -9.94 3.61
C ASN A 133 -14.97 -10.68 4.85
N HIS A 134 -13.67 -10.69 5.07
CA HIS A 134 -13.08 -11.58 6.07
C HIS A 134 -12.75 -10.86 7.38
N LEU A 135 -12.07 -9.73 7.26
CA LEU A 135 -11.44 -9.06 8.39
C LEU A 135 -11.54 -7.54 8.24
N LEU A 136 -11.81 -6.86 9.34
CA LEU A 136 -11.74 -5.42 9.44
C LEU A 136 -10.68 -5.02 10.45
N ILE A 137 -9.77 -4.16 10.02
CA ILE A 137 -8.80 -3.51 10.89
C ILE A 137 -9.22 -2.06 11.05
N THR A 138 -9.40 -1.61 12.29
CA THR A 138 -9.68 -0.22 12.61
C THR A 138 -8.53 0.36 13.41
N ALA A 139 -7.94 1.44 12.91
CA ALA A 139 -6.93 2.20 13.63
C ALA A 139 -7.52 3.54 14.06
N GLU A 140 -7.48 3.83 15.35
CA GLU A 140 -7.91 5.10 15.95
C GLU A 140 -6.83 5.59 16.89
N LYS A 141 -6.21 6.72 16.55
CA LYS A 141 -5.14 7.35 17.34
C LYS A 141 -4.02 6.37 17.71
N GLY A 142 -3.61 5.53 16.76
CA GLY A 142 -2.59 4.52 16.95
C GLY A 142 -3.03 3.26 17.69
N ARG A 143 -4.28 3.17 18.13
CA ARG A 143 -4.86 1.94 18.67
C ARG A 143 -5.45 1.11 17.55
N ILE A 144 -5.06 -0.16 17.49
CA ILE A 144 -5.49 -1.06 16.42
C ILE A 144 -6.46 -2.10 16.97
N ARG A 145 -7.63 -2.17 16.34
CA ARG A 145 -8.63 -3.20 16.61
C ARG A 145 -8.75 -4.10 15.38
N ILE A 146 -8.74 -5.40 15.61
CA ILE A 146 -8.98 -6.41 14.60
C ILE A 146 -10.34 -7.04 14.87
N GLU A 147 -11.15 -7.20 13.82
CA GLU A 147 -12.48 -7.79 13.92
C GLU A 147 -12.70 -8.79 12.77
N ASP A 148 -12.93 -10.06 13.12
CA ASP A 148 -13.36 -11.07 12.16
C ASP A 148 -14.80 -10.81 11.75
N LEU A 149 -15.06 -10.78 10.44
CA LEU A 149 -16.38 -10.50 9.87
C LEU A 149 -17.17 -11.80 9.60
N GLU A 150 -17.24 -12.67 10.61
CA GLU A 150 -17.89 -13.98 10.51
C GLU A 150 -17.33 -14.83 9.35
N SER A 151 -16.03 -14.84 9.23
CA SER A 151 -15.34 -15.61 8.18
C SER A 151 -15.56 -17.12 8.36
N THR A 152 -15.55 -17.85 7.26
CA THR A 152 -15.80 -19.30 7.26
C THR A 152 -14.72 -20.06 8.03
N TYR A 153 -13.45 -19.71 7.86
CA TYR A 153 -12.34 -20.42 8.48
C TYR A 153 -11.70 -19.68 9.66
N GLY A 154 -12.19 -18.49 9.96
CA GLY A 154 -11.72 -17.70 11.11
C GLY A 154 -10.50 -16.84 10.84
N THR A 155 -10.18 -16.04 11.84
CA THR A 155 -9.02 -15.17 11.89
C THR A 155 -8.19 -15.53 13.11
N TYR A 156 -6.87 -15.57 12.93
CA TYR A 156 -5.94 -15.95 13.99
C TYR A 156 -4.95 -14.84 14.24
N LEU A 157 -4.78 -14.47 15.49
CA LEU A 157 -3.78 -13.52 15.96
C LEU A 157 -2.74 -14.26 16.79
N ASN A 158 -1.49 -14.26 16.31
CA ASN A 158 -0.39 -14.97 16.98
C ASN A 158 -0.73 -16.44 17.32
N GLY A 159 -1.40 -17.12 16.37
CA GLY A 159 -1.77 -18.52 16.51
C GLY A 159 -3.07 -18.81 17.28
N SER A 160 -3.71 -17.80 17.83
CA SER A 160 -4.97 -17.96 18.59
C SER A 160 -6.17 -17.39 17.78
N PRO A 161 -7.31 -18.10 17.74
CA PRO A 161 -8.49 -17.60 17.04
C PRO A 161 -9.06 -16.39 17.74
N VAL A 162 -9.44 -15.39 16.96
CA VAL A 162 -10.02 -14.14 17.47
C VAL A 162 -11.29 -13.77 16.73
N LYS A 163 -12.26 -13.27 17.48
CA LYS A 163 -13.44 -12.58 16.92
C LYS A 163 -13.20 -11.08 16.89
N LYS A 164 -12.64 -10.56 17.95
CA LYS A 164 -12.31 -9.15 18.14
C LYS A 164 -11.11 -9.03 19.07
N ALA A 165 -10.13 -8.27 18.69
CA ALA A 165 -8.92 -8.07 19.50
C ALA A 165 -8.42 -6.65 19.40
N MET A 166 -7.88 -6.14 20.50
CA MET A 166 -7.10 -4.90 20.54
C MET A 166 -5.63 -5.23 20.57
N LEU A 167 -4.83 -4.53 19.77
CA LEU A 167 -3.38 -4.64 19.77
C LEU A 167 -2.73 -3.54 20.62
#